data_7c282f0059864be2993c4c8d7f3b2f65
#
_entry.id   7c282f0059864be2993c4c8d7f3b2f65
#
_cell.length_a   1.000
_cell.length_b   1.000
_cell.length_c   1.000
_cell.angle_alpha   90.00
_cell.angle_beta   90.00
_cell.angle_gamma   90.00
#
_symmetry.space_group_name_H-M   'P 1'
#
loop_
_entity.id
_entity.type
_entity.pdbx_description
1 polymer ?
#
loop_
_entity_poly.entity_id
_entity_poly.type
_entity_poly.pdbx_seq_one_letter_code
_entity_poly.pdbx_strand_id
1 'polypeptide(L)'
;MHQAVISGTGLYTPTESISNDELVASFNAYVERHNAEHADDIAAGLSVALTPSSADFIEKASGIHSRFVMNKAGILDINRMVPHLPKRGDDELSLLASMSVAAANHALQQAGKTAADVDMVIVACSNLQRAYPAVAVEVQAALGITGYGFDMNVACSSATFGLQTAVVIPPKTEVFKSRTQHKPCTSVRGA
;
A
#
# COMPACT_ATOMS: atom_id res chain seq x y z
N MET A 1 22.31 22.69 -5.25
CA MET A 1 21.65 21.47 -4.77
C MET A 1 20.44 21.90 -3.97
N HIS A 2 19.22 21.57 -4.38
CA HIS A 2 18.02 21.89 -3.59
C HIS A 2 18.04 21.03 -2.32
N GLN A 3 17.80 21.65 -1.17
CA GLN A 3 17.59 20.91 0.08
C GLN A 3 16.15 20.41 0.10
N ALA A 4 15.95 19.09 0.16
CA ALA A 4 14.65 18.49 0.38
C ALA A 4 14.42 18.31 1.88
N VAL A 5 13.20 18.59 2.34
CA VAL A 5 12.78 18.42 3.73
C VAL A 5 11.46 17.66 3.79
N ILE A 6 11.24 16.88 4.83
CA ILE A 6 9.94 16.29 5.14
C ILE A 6 9.14 17.33 5.91
N SER A 7 8.13 17.92 5.28
CA SER A 7 7.30 18.98 5.86
C SER A 7 6.10 18.46 6.67
N GLY A 8 5.66 17.22 6.42
CA GLY A 8 4.57 16.59 7.13
C GLY A 8 4.54 15.09 6.89
N THR A 9 3.93 14.38 7.82
CA THR A 9 3.72 12.94 7.74
C THR A 9 2.25 12.63 7.99
N GLY A 10 1.76 11.52 7.44
CA GLY A 10 0.38 11.08 7.64
C GLY A 10 0.29 9.58 7.72
N LEU A 11 -0.69 9.11 8.47
CA LEU A 11 -0.90 7.69 8.71
C LEU A 11 -2.38 7.36 8.52
N TYR A 12 -2.63 6.24 7.87
CA TYR A 12 -3.91 5.55 7.91
C TYR A 12 -3.73 4.24 8.69
N THR A 13 -4.61 4.01 9.65
CA THR A 13 -4.62 2.77 10.43
C THR A 13 -6.03 2.20 10.40
N PRO A 14 -6.23 0.94 9.96
CA PRO A 14 -7.51 0.27 10.11
C PRO A 14 -7.99 0.27 11.55
N THR A 15 -9.32 0.27 11.74
CA THR A 15 -9.94 0.37 13.07
C THR A 15 -9.89 -0.93 13.86
N GLU A 16 -9.77 -2.07 13.17
CA GLU A 16 -9.71 -3.38 13.81
C GLU A 16 -8.26 -3.84 13.96
N SER A 17 -7.98 -4.59 15.02
CA SER A 17 -6.69 -5.23 15.24
C SER A 17 -6.84 -6.67 15.71
N ILE A 18 -5.84 -7.49 15.42
CA ILE A 18 -5.74 -8.89 15.84
C ILE A 18 -4.47 -9.04 16.67
N SER A 19 -4.59 -9.57 17.91
CA SER A 19 -3.46 -9.97 18.73
C SER A 19 -2.84 -11.28 18.24
N ASN A 20 -1.64 -11.60 18.75
CA ASN A 20 -1.05 -12.91 18.47
C ASN A 20 -1.90 -14.04 19.04
N ASP A 21 -2.48 -13.88 20.23
CA ASP A 21 -3.31 -14.91 20.86
C ASP A 21 -4.56 -15.21 20.02
N GLU A 22 -5.27 -14.19 19.54
CA GLU A 22 -6.44 -14.36 18.69
C GLU A 22 -6.09 -15.07 17.36
N LEU A 23 -4.97 -14.66 16.73
CA LEU A 23 -4.53 -15.27 15.48
C LEU A 23 -4.13 -16.73 15.67
N VAL A 24 -3.38 -17.02 16.74
CA VAL A 24 -2.95 -18.38 17.07
C VAL A 24 -4.12 -19.27 17.45
N ALA A 25 -5.09 -18.76 18.21
CA ALA A 25 -6.31 -19.53 18.52
C ALA A 25 -7.05 -19.97 17.25
N SER A 26 -7.26 -19.04 16.30
CA SER A 26 -7.88 -19.36 15.01
C SER A 26 -7.04 -20.34 14.19
N PHE A 27 -5.72 -20.11 14.08
CA PHE A 27 -4.83 -20.99 13.32
C PHE A 27 -4.78 -22.40 13.92
N ASN A 28 -4.66 -22.54 15.26
CA ASN A 28 -4.59 -23.86 15.91
C ASN A 28 -5.90 -24.62 15.78
N ALA A 29 -7.05 -23.95 15.85
CA ALA A 29 -8.34 -24.58 15.58
C ALA A 29 -8.43 -25.13 14.13
N TYR A 30 -7.85 -24.38 13.16
CA TYR A 30 -7.72 -24.90 11.79
C TYR A 30 -6.77 -26.12 11.73
N VAL A 31 -5.63 -26.08 12.42
CA VAL A 31 -4.66 -27.18 12.47
C VAL A 31 -5.30 -28.44 13.04
N GLU A 32 -6.02 -28.33 14.17
CA GLU A 32 -6.72 -29.46 14.80
C GLU A 32 -7.72 -30.09 13.85
N ARG A 33 -8.56 -29.27 13.20
CA ARG A 33 -9.53 -29.73 12.22
C ARG A 33 -8.87 -30.42 11.03
N HIS A 34 -7.86 -29.78 10.44
CA HIS A 34 -7.12 -30.34 9.29
C HIS A 34 -6.50 -31.69 9.62
N ASN A 35 -5.84 -31.80 10.75
CA ASN A 35 -5.20 -33.07 11.16
C ASN A 35 -6.21 -34.17 11.45
N ALA A 36 -7.38 -33.82 12.00
CA ALA A 36 -8.46 -34.79 12.22
C ALA A 36 -9.09 -35.25 10.90
N GLU A 37 -9.35 -34.34 9.96
CA GLU A 37 -9.92 -34.64 8.64
C GLU A 37 -8.98 -35.50 7.78
N HIS A 38 -7.65 -35.40 7.98
CA HIS A 38 -6.64 -36.12 7.20
C HIS A 38 -5.91 -37.19 8.01
N ALA A 39 -6.48 -37.66 9.11
CA ALA A 39 -5.82 -38.56 10.03
C ALA A 39 -5.31 -39.85 9.36
N ASP A 40 -6.11 -40.46 8.49
CA ASP A 40 -5.78 -41.70 7.78
C ASP A 40 -4.62 -41.48 6.78
N ASP A 41 -4.64 -40.38 6.04
CA ASP A 41 -3.58 -40.02 5.10
C ASP A 41 -2.26 -39.70 5.83
N ILE A 42 -2.33 -39.02 6.97
CA ILE A 42 -1.19 -38.74 7.83
C ILE A 42 -0.58 -40.03 8.38
N ALA A 43 -1.44 -40.95 8.87
CA ALA A 43 -0.98 -42.24 9.37
C ALA A 43 -0.35 -43.11 8.28
N ALA A 44 -0.84 -43.02 7.04
CA ALA A 44 -0.29 -43.70 5.87
C ALA A 44 0.97 -43.03 5.28
N GLY A 45 1.39 -41.86 5.79
CA GLY A 45 2.50 -41.09 5.27
C GLY A 45 2.24 -40.40 3.92
N LEU A 46 0.97 -40.28 3.54
CA LEU A 46 0.52 -39.62 2.30
C LEU A 46 0.32 -38.11 2.48
N SER A 47 0.17 -37.65 3.72
CA SER A 47 0.06 -36.23 4.09
C SER A 47 0.94 -35.95 5.32
N VAL A 48 1.26 -34.66 5.51
CA VAL A 48 2.04 -34.20 6.66
C VAL A 48 1.12 -33.48 7.64
N ALA A 49 1.19 -33.88 8.93
CA ALA A 49 0.44 -33.19 9.96
C ALA A 49 0.88 -31.73 10.08
N LEU A 50 -0.07 -30.81 10.18
CA LEU A 50 0.22 -29.39 10.47
C LEU A 50 0.62 -29.25 11.95
N THR A 51 1.56 -28.34 12.22
CA THR A 51 2.06 -28.06 13.58
C THR A 51 1.37 -26.81 14.14
N PRO A 52 0.85 -26.85 15.37
CA PRO A 52 0.34 -25.67 16.04
C PRO A 52 1.39 -24.57 16.21
N SER A 53 0.95 -23.32 16.28
CA SER A 53 1.80 -22.16 16.58
C SER A 53 1.55 -21.63 17.99
N SER A 54 2.34 -20.62 18.41
CA SER A 54 2.16 -19.92 19.68
C SER A 54 2.41 -18.41 19.52
N ALA A 55 1.79 -17.61 20.39
CA ALA A 55 2.03 -16.17 20.43
C ALA A 55 3.51 -15.84 20.70
N ASP A 56 4.12 -16.58 21.61
CA ASP A 56 5.56 -16.45 21.92
C ASP A 56 6.47 -16.71 20.71
N PHE A 57 6.11 -17.69 19.87
CA PHE A 57 6.87 -17.96 18.65
C PHE A 57 6.81 -16.78 17.68
N ILE A 58 5.63 -16.21 17.48
CA ILE A 58 5.44 -15.05 16.58
C ILE A 58 6.23 -13.84 17.11
N GLU A 59 6.12 -13.57 18.41
CA GLU A 59 6.81 -12.45 19.04
C GLU A 59 8.33 -12.60 18.95
N LYS A 60 8.88 -13.76 19.30
CA LYS A 60 10.33 -14.04 19.22
C LYS A 60 10.86 -13.98 17.79
N ALA A 61 10.07 -14.43 16.80
CA ALA A 61 10.49 -14.46 15.40
C ALA A 61 10.41 -13.09 14.72
N SER A 62 9.49 -12.20 15.14
CA SER A 62 9.16 -10.98 14.40
C SER A 62 9.15 -9.70 15.23
N GLY A 63 9.05 -9.78 16.55
CA GLY A 63 8.79 -8.64 17.44
C GLY A 63 7.37 -8.08 17.33
N ILE A 64 6.45 -8.76 16.63
CA ILE A 64 5.09 -8.30 16.39
C ILE A 64 4.16 -8.83 17.48
N HIS A 65 3.43 -7.93 18.16
CA HIS A 65 2.44 -8.27 19.18
C HIS A 65 1.01 -8.31 18.62
N SER A 66 0.72 -7.42 17.68
CA SER A 66 -0.59 -7.30 17.03
C SER A 66 -0.46 -6.73 15.63
N ARG A 67 -1.52 -6.80 14.83
CA ARG A 67 -1.61 -6.21 13.50
C ARG A 67 -2.96 -5.56 13.28
N PHE A 68 -2.96 -4.38 12.65
CA PHE A 68 -4.18 -3.75 12.19
C PHE A 68 -4.69 -4.43 10.93
N VAL A 69 -6.00 -4.61 10.84
CA VAL A 69 -6.66 -5.34 9.75
C VAL A 69 -7.94 -4.65 9.33
N MET A 70 -8.32 -4.84 8.06
CA MET A 70 -9.56 -4.28 7.51
C MET A 70 -10.81 -5.07 7.87
N ASN A 71 -10.66 -6.36 8.18
CA ASN A 71 -11.79 -7.22 8.57
C ASN A 71 -11.28 -8.38 9.42
N LYS A 72 -11.41 -8.23 10.72
CA LYS A 72 -11.00 -9.21 11.72
C LYS A 72 -11.78 -10.50 11.64
N ALA A 73 -13.11 -10.41 11.54
CA ALA A 73 -13.99 -11.55 11.54
C ALA A 73 -13.67 -12.55 10.42
N GLY A 74 -13.44 -12.07 9.18
CA GLY A 74 -13.10 -12.93 8.05
C GLY A 74 -11.72 -13.58 8.19
N ILE A 75 -10.76 -12.90 8.81
CA ILE A 75 -9.40 -13.45 9.02
C ILE A 75 -9.42 -14.56 10.09
N LEU A 76 -10.20 -14.38 11.16
CA LEU A 76 -10.28 -15.34 12.27
C LEU A 76 -11.27 -16.50 12.01
N ASP A 77 -12.08 -16.43 10.97
CA ASP A 77 -12.94 -17.54 10.55
C ASP A 77 -12.11 -18.66 9.94
N ILE A 78 -12.05 -19.82 10.61
CA ILE A 78 -11.26 -20.98 10.18
C ILE A 78 -11.68 -21.57 8.83
N ASN A 79 -12.86 -21.24 8.32
CA ASN A 79 -13.36 -21.66 7.00
C ASN A 79 -12.90 -20.69 5.90
N ARG A 80 -12.43 -19.52 6.26
CA ARG A 80 -12.08 -18.45 5.32
C ARG A 80 -10.62 -18.02 5.42
N MET A 81 -10.18 -17.63 6.61
CA MET A 81 -8.82 -17.17 6.95
C MET A 81 -8.28 -16.00 6.07
N VAL A 82 -9.18 -15.23 5.47
CA VAL A 82 -8.89 -14.03 4.69
C VAL A 82 -9.93 -12.95 4.98
N PRO A 83 -9.60 -11.66 4.84
CA PRO A 83 -10.56 -10.59 5.09
C PRO A 83 -11.75 -10.66 4.12
N HIS A 84 -12.94 -10.35 4.63
CA HIS A 84 -14.11 -10.11 3.80
C HIS A 84 -14.12 -8.63 3.41
N LEU A 85 -13.59 -8.33 2.23
CA LEU A 85 -13.62 -6.98 1.69
C LEU A 85 -14.79 -6.86 0.69
N PRO A 86 -15.69 -5.89 0.85
CA PRO A 86 -16.78 -5.69 -0.11
C PRO A 86 -16.20 -5.33 -1.48
N LYS A 87 -16.87 -5.83 -2.53
CA LYS A 87 -16.54 -5.46 -3.90
C LYS A 87 -16.84 -3.96 -4.07
N ARG A 88 -15.91 -3.21 -4.61
CA ARG A 88 -16.07 -1.78 -4.93
C ARG A 88 -16.53 -1.61 -6.36
N GLY A 89 -17.35 -0.58 -6.60
CA GLY A 89 -17.75 -0.18 -7.94
C GLY A 89 -16.61 0.46 -8.73
N ASP A 90 -16.78 0.59 -10.04
CA ASP A 90 -15.77 1.20 -10.92
C ASP A 90 -15.65 2.72 -10.71
N ASP A 91 -16.66 3.34 -10.10
CA ASP A 91 -16.73 4.74 -9.71
C ASP A 91 -16.17 5.03 -8.30
N GLU A 92 -15.86 3.97 -7.53
CA GLU A 92 -15.27 4.08 -6.21
C GLU A 92 -13.74 4.01 -6.27
N LEU A 93 -13.09 4.74 -5.36
CA LEU A 93 -11.65 4.61 -5.17
C LEU A 93 -11.26 3.18 -4.84
N SER A 94 -10.15 2.71 -5.39
CA SER A 94 -9.55 1.45 -4.93
C SER A 94 -9.24 1.51 -3.43
N LEU A 95 -9.14 0.34 -2.79
CA LEU A 95 -8.83 0.27 -1.36
C LEU A 95 -7.49 0.95 -1.05
N LEU A 96 -6.47 0.71 -1.87
CA LEU A 96 -5.16 1.34 -1.73
C LEU A 96 -5.24 2.86 -1.89
N ALA A 97 -6.00 3.34 -2.89
CA ALA A 97 -6.20 4.78 -3.08
C ALA A 97 -6.92 5.41 -1.89
N SER A 98 -7.96 4.78 -1.34
CA SER A 98 -8.68 5.27 -0.16
C SER A 98 -7.77 5.43 1.06
N MET A 99 -6.94 4.42 1.33
CA MET A 99 -5.95 4.46 2.42
C MET A 99 -4.91 5.56 2.19
N SER A 100 -4.42 5.67 0.96
CA SER A 100 -3.42 6.68 0.58
C SER A 100 -3.96 8.10 0.69
N VAL A 101 -5.21 8.34 0.24
CA VAL A 101 -5.90 9.64 0.36
C VAL A 101 -6.06 10.04 1.82
N ALA A 102 -6.46 9.11 2.69
CA ALA A 102 -6.60 9.38 4.12
C ALA A 102 -5.26 9.78 4.76
N ALA A 103 -4.20 9.02 4.48
CA ALA A 103 -2.85 9.32 4.96
C ALA A 103 -2.31 10.64 4.38
N ALA A 104 -2.53 10.91 3.08
CA ALA A 104 -2.09 12.14 2.42
C ALA A 104 -2.79 13.39 2.98
N ASN A 105 -4.09 13.34 3.23
CA ASN A 105 -4.82 14.44 3.88
C ASN A 105 -4.26 14.76 5.26
N HIS A 106 -3.94 13.74 6.06
CA HIS A 106 -3.29 13.93 7.37
C HIS A 106 -1.90 14.58 7.21
N ALA A 107 -1.09 14.14 6.25
CA ALA A 107 0.22 14.71 5.96
C ALA A 107 0.13 16.18 5.50
N LEU A 108 -0.82 16.50 4.61
CA LEU A 108 -1.07 17.87 4.14
C LEU A 108 -1.49 18.79 5.29
N GLN A 109 -2.41 18.33 6.13
CA GLN A 109 -2.85 19.07 7.32
C GLN A 109 -1.68 19.36 8.28
N GLN A 110 -0.85 18.35 8.56
CA GLN A 110 0.33 18.51 9.41
C GLN A 110 1.35 19.48 8.83
N ALA A 111 1.52 19.47 7.50
CA ALA A 111 2.43 20.37 6.79
C ALA A 111 1.88 21.80 6.66
N GLY A 112 0.61 22.06 6.95
CA GLY A 112 -0.07 23.32 6.63
C GLY A 112 -0.15 23.58 5.12
N LYS A 113 -0.30 22.51 4.32
CA LYS A 113 -0.31 22.51 2.86
C LYS A 113 -1.66 22.08 2.32
N THR A 114 -1.92 22.41 1.06
CA THR A 114 -3.11 22.04 0.30
C THR A 114 -2.76 21.24 -0.94
N ALA A 115 -3.72 20.68 -1.63
CA ALA A 115 -3.52 19.99 -2.91
C ALA A 115 -2.85 20.89 -3.97
N ALA A 116 -3.08 22.20 -3.93
CA ALA A 116 -2.47 23.16 -4.85
C ALA A 116 -0.96 23.32 -4.68
N ASP A 117 -0.44 22.95 -3.50
CA ASP A 117 1.00 22.98 -3.20
C ASP A 117 1.72 21.69 -3.65
N VAL A 118 0.99 20.70 -4.18
CA VAL A 118 1.54 19.39 -4.56
C VAL A 118 1.75 19.31 -6.06
N ASP A 119 2.98 19.09 -6.46
CA ASP A 119 3.36 18.92 -7.87
C ASP A 119 3.38 17.46 -8.32
N MET A 120 3.58 16.51 -7.40
CA MET A 120 3.76 15.10 -7.73
C MET A 120 3.20 14.18 -6.65
N VAL A 121 2.60 13.08 -7.10
CA VAL A 121 2.18 11.96 -6.24
C VAL A 121 2.94 10.70 -6.64
N ILE A 122 3.60 10.07 -5.69
CA ILE A 122 4.22 8.75 -5.86
C ILE A 122 3.55 7.77 -4.92
N VAL A 123 2.94 6.72 -5.45
CA VAL A 123 2.48 5.59 -4.65
C VAL A 123 3.55 4.51 -4.67
N ALA A 124 4.35 4.47 -3.61
CA ALA A 124 5.45 3.52 -3.44
C ALA A 124 4.95 2.27 -2.71
N CYS A 125 4.62 1.21 -3.45
CA CYS A 125 3.97 0.02 -2.92
C CYS A 125 4.43 -1.25 -3.65
N SER A 126 4.69 -2.32 -2.89
CA SER A 126 5.04 -3.63 -3.46
C SER A 126 3.84 -4.47 -3.90
N ASN A 127 2.63 -4.09 -3.51
CA ASN A 127 1.38 -4.81 -3.79
C ASN A 127 0.34 -3.85 -4.38
N LEU A 128 0.60 -3.38 -5.60
CA LEU A 128 -0.33 -2.52 -6.33
C LEU A 128 -1.58 -3.31 -6.71
N GLN A 129 -2.75 -2.75 -6.42
CA GLN A 129 -4.04 -3.40 -6.65
C GLN A 129 -4.33 -3.64 -8.13
N ARG A 130 -3.81 -2.77 -9.00
CA ARG A 130 -3.93 -2.83 -10.46
C ARG A 130 -2.77 -2.09 -11.14
N ALA A 131 -2.51 -2.44 -12.38
CA ALA A 131 -1.49 -1.77 -13.19
C ALA A 131 -2.02 -0.49 -13.86
N TYR A 132 -3.34 -0.42 -14.16
CA TYR A 132 -3.95 0.70 -14.86
C TYR A 132 -5.43 0.88 -14.47
N PRO A 133 -5.91 2.12 -14.22
CA PRO A 133 -5.07 3.30 -14.01
C PRO A 133 -4.14 3.10 -12.80
N ALA A 134 -3.02 3.84 -12.77
CA ALA A 134 -2.11 3.85 -11.64
C ALA A 134 -2.84 4.32 -10.36
N VAL A 135 -2.53 3.72 -9.21
CA VAL A 135 -3.13 4.11 -7.92
C VAL A 135 -2.79 5.57 -7.58
N ALA A 136 -1.58 6.03 -7.95
CA ALA A 136 -1.19 7.43 -7.79
C ALA A 136 -2.12 8.40 -8.55
N VAL A 137 -2.64 8.01 -9.71
CA VAL A 137 -3.61 8.83 -10.48
C VAL A 137 -4.96 8.90 -9.77
N GLU A 138 -5.41 7.82 -9.16
CA GLU A 138 -6.63 7.84 -8.33
C GLU A 138 -6.47 8.78 -7.13
N VAL A 139 -5.33 8.68 -6.43
CA VAL A 139 -5.01 9.55 -5.28
C VAL A 139 -4.93 11.01 -5.72
N GLN A 140 -4.26 11.29 -6.85
CA GLN A 140 -4.15 12.62 -7.43
C GLN A 140 -5.51 13.22 -7.75
N ALA A 141 -6.39 12.46 -8.40
CA ALA A 141 -7.74 12.89 -8.76
C ALA A 141 -8.59 13.14 -7.50
N ALA A 142 -8.57 12.23 -6.52
CA ALA A 142 -9.34 12.34 -5.30
C ALA A 142 -8.94 13.54 -4.42
N LEU A 143 -7.66 13.91 -4.44
CA LEU A 143 -7.15 15.08 -3.71
C LEU A 143 -7.27 16.39 -4.51
N GLY A 144 -7.62 16.34 -5.78
CA GLY A 144 -7.67 17.53 -6.66
C GLY A 144 -6.29 18.09 -7.01
N ILE A 145 -5.27 17.26 -7.05
CA ILE A 145 -3.90 17.65 -7.39
C ILE A 145 -3.76 17.78 -8.90
N THR A 146 -3.25 18.92 -9.39
CA THR A 146 -3.07 19.19 -10.83
C THR A 146 -1.71 18.78 -11.38
N GLY A 147 -0.86 18.18 -10.57
CA GLY A 147 0.48 17.73 -10.93
C GLY A 147 0.48 16.46 -11.79
N TYR A 148 1.44 15.60 -11.54
CA TYR A 148 1.54 14.28 -12.16
C TYR A 148 1.76 13.20 -11.09
N GLY A 149 1.44 11.95 -11.44
CA GLY A 149 1.59 10.84 -10.50
C GLY A 149 1.98 9.56 -11.22
N PHE A 150 2.66 8.69 -10.48
CA PHE A 150 2.99 7.34 -10.92
C PHE A 150 3.17 6.40 -9.75
N ASP A 151 2.98 5.12 -10.02
CA ASP A 151 3.22 4.06 -9.05
C ASP A 151 4.68 3.60 -9.15
N MET A 152 5.27 3.24 -8.01
CA MET A 152 6.61 2.68 -7.93
C MET A 152 6.59 1.36 -7.18
N ASN A 153 7.07 0.31 -7.81
CA ASN A 153 7.23 -1.00 -7.19
C ASN A 153 8.69 -1.45 -7.26
N VAL A 154 9.36 -1.37 -6.13
CA VAL A 154 10.72 -1.90 -5.89
C VAL A 154 10.67 -2.79 -4.64
N ALA A 155 9.65 -3.63 -4.54
CA ALA A 155 9.38 -4.50 -3.41
C ALA A 155 9.46 -3.74 -2.06
N CYS A 156 10.13 -4.29 -1.06
CA CYS A 156 10.27 -3.68 0.28
C CYS A 156 11.00 -2.34 0.28
N SER A 157 11.74 -2.00 -0.78
CA SER A 157 12.50 -0.76 -0.92
C SER A 157 11.71 0.37 -1.60
N SER A 158 10.44 0.15 -1.97
CA SER A 158 9.64 1.14 -2.71
C SER A 158 9.58 2.51 -2.02
N ALA A 159 9.40 2.54 -0.71
CA ALA A 159 9.35 3.80 0.04
C ALA A 159 10.67 4.59 -0.04
N THR A 160 11.80 3.91 0.11
CA THR A 160 13.13 4.52 0.05
C THR A 160 13.42 5.09 -1.34
N PHE A 161 13.15 4.31 -2.39
CA PHE A 161 13.32 4.76 -3.78
C PHE A 161 12.31 5.85 -4.16
N GLY A 162 11.08 5.80 -3.63
CA GLY A 162 10.09 6.86 -3.79
C GLY A 162 10.56 8.20 -3.23
N LEU A 163 11.12 8.21 -2.03
CA LEU A 163 11.73 9.41 -1.42
C LEU A 163 12.93 9.91 -2.25
N GLN A 164 13.83 9.01 -2.66
CA GLN A 164 14.97 9.37 -3.51
C GLN A 164 14.50 10.00 -4.83
N THR A 165 13.48 9.43 -5.46
CA THR A 165 12.90 9.94 -6.70
C THR A 165 12.29 11.33 -6.49
N ALA A 166 11.55 11.54 -5.39
CA ALA A 166 10.97 12.83 -5.06
C ALA A 166 12.03 13.93 -4.88
N VAL A 167 13.20 13.58 -4.35
CA VAL A 167 14.31 14.54 -4.16
C VAL A 167 14.96 14.96 -5.49
N VAL A 168 15.03 14.05 -6.48
CA VAL A 168 15.75 14.31 -7.74
C VAL A 168 14.86 14.86 -8.85
N ILE A 169 13.54 14.64 -8.77
CA ILE A 169 12.60 15.19 -9.77
C ILE A 169 12.34 16.68 -9.45
N PRO A 170 12.58 17.58 -10.41
CA PRO A 170 12.37 19.01 -10.19
C PRO A 170 10.86 19.35 -10.06
N PRO A 171 10.51 20.41 -9.33
CA PRO A 171 9.13 20.90 -9.26
C PRO A 171 8.54 21.21 -10.64
N LYS A 172 7.22 21.10 -10.77
CA LYS A 172 6.46 21.37 -12.00
C LYS A 172 6.84 22.70 -12.66
N THR A 173 7.05 23.73 -11.87
CA THR A 173 7.44 25.08 -12.35
C THR A 173 8.74 25.09 -13.12
N GLU A 174 9.70 24.25 -12.77
CA GLU A 174 11.00 24.17 -13.47
C GLU A 174 10.90 23.32 -14.74
N VAL A 175 10.12 22.24 -14.74
CA VAL A 175 9.88 21.40 -15.92
C VAL A 175 9.21 22.20 -17.03
N PHE A 176 8.25 23.07 -16.71
CA PHE A 176 7.61 23.94 -17.72
C PHE A 176 8.52 25.06 -18.21
N LYS A 177 9.37 25.66 -17.37
CA LYS A 177 10.36 26.66 -17.80
C LYS A 177 11.36 26.09 -18.80
N SER A 178 11.80 24.88 -18.65
CA SER A 178 12.73 24.24 -19.59
C SER A 178 12.11 23.97 -20.95
N ARG A 179 10.80 23.66 -21.02
CA ARG A 179 10.06 23.45 -22.30
C ARG A 179 9.80 24.74 -23.06
N THR A 180 9.58 25.87 -22.38
CA THR A 180 9.33 27.15 -23.04
C THR A 180 10.61 27.79 -23.59
N GLN A 181 11.80 27.34 -23.23
CA GLN A 181 13.08 27.77 -23.78
C GLN A 181 13.49 27.04 -25.06
N HIS A 182 12.82 25.95 -25.45
CA HIS A 182 13.02 25.36 -26.77
C HIS A 182 12.34 26.25 -27.80
N LYS A 183 13.17 26.95 -28.60
CA LYS A 183 12.71 27.73 -29.78
C LYS A 183 11.81 26.83 -30.64
N PRO A 184 10.69 27.36 -31.13
CA PRO A 184 9.87 26.61 -32.09
C PRO A 184 10.77 26.24 -33.27
N CYS A 185 10.70 24.99 -33.69
CA CYS A 185 11.33 24.50 -34.92
C CYS A 185 10.82 25.37 -36.08
N THR A 186 11.66 26.25 -36.58
CA THR A 186 11.35 27.05 -37.77
C THR A 186 11.16 26.07 -38.91
N SER A 187 9.96 26.05 -39.47
CA SER A 187 9.61 25.27 -40.66
C SER A 187 10.62 25.53 -41.78
N VAL A 188 11.28 24.49 -42.23
CA VAL A 188 12.00 24.47 -43.50
C VAL A 188 10.94 24.60 -44.58
N ARG A 189 10.79 25.78 -45.17
CA ARG A 189 10.10 25.93 -46.45
C ARG A 189 11.06 25.39 -47.51
N GLY A 190 10.69 24.26 -48.07
CA GLY A 190 11.31 23.75 -49.30
C GLY A 190 10.93 24.65 -50.47
N ALA A 191 11.90 24.98 -51.27
CA ALA A 191 11.74 25.50 -52.62
C ALA A 191 11.41 24.37 -53.57
#